data_2c9721ffcd3af39713eb034672b194ce
#
_entry.id   2c9721ffcd3af39713eb034672b194ce
#
_cell.length_a   1.000
_cell.length_b   1.000
_cell.length_c   1.000
_cell.angle_alpha   90.00
_cell.angle_beta   90.00
_cell.angle_gamma   90.00
#
_symmetry.space_group_name_H-M   'P 1'
#
loop_
_entity.id
_entity.type
_entity.pdbx_description
1 polymer ?
#
loop_
_entity_poly.entity_id
_entity_poly.type
_entity_poly.pdbx_seq_one_letter_code
_entity_poly.pdbx_strand_id
1 'polypeptide(L)'
;KDKNLYQATVKDIVQKLQIPRGSFYQYFESLEDAYFYVLDKKINYIHLAFLKLYLKNKDNLKDVLLTYRDFLSEEIYKDENYKLLHNRYLSWNSQLERNWRKYQGSKKDSLDIKLMYENKKLNIIGWLIHMLMQKLFEDSWDKDRFICEYEELVKFIMGGINYV
;
A
#
# COMPACT_ATOMS: atom_id res chain seq x y z
N LYS A 1 5.14 -11.99 -21.42
CA LYS A 1 5.99 -11.88 -20.19
C LYS A 1 5.78 -10.50 -19.60
N ASP A 2 5.24 -10.44 -18.40
CA ASP A 2 5.10 -9.18 -17.68
C ASP A 2 6.49 -8.68 -17.29
N LYS A 3 6.82 -7.46 -17.72
CA LYS A 3 8.07 -6.79 -17.35
C LYS A 3 7.92 -6.18 -15.95
N ASN A 4 8.94 -6.30 -15.11
CA ASN A 4 8.98 -5.54 -13.86
C ASN A 4 9.23 -4.04 -14.16
N LEU A 5 9.11 -3.18 -13.15
CA LEU A 5 9.29 -1.72 -13.32
C LEU A 5 10.60 -1.35 -14.03
N TYR A 6 11.69 -2.06 -13.76
CA TYR A 6 13.01 -1.79 -14.36
C TYR A 6 13.16 -2.28 -15.81
N GLN A 7 12.29 -3.18 -16.24
CA GLN A 7 12.27 -3.74 -17.59
C GLN A 7 11.23 -3.06 -18.49
N ALA A 8 10.27 -2.35 -17.90
CA ALA A 8 9.26 -1.60 -18.63
C ALA A 8 9.86 -0.30 -19.20
N THR A 9 9.34 0.13 -20.33
CA THR A 9 9.69 1.42 -20.93
C THR A 9 8.43 2.23 -21.23
N VAL A 10 8.59 3.55 -21.38
CA VAL A 10 7.48 4.42 -21.82
C VAL A 10 6.93 3.93 -23.17
N LYS A 11 7.80 3.40 -24.06
CA LYS A 11 7.39 2.82 -25.35
C LYS A 11 6.43 1.65 -25.16
N ASP A 12 6.70 0.75 -24.19
CA ASP A 12 5.81 -0.39 -23.92
C ASP A 12 4.42 0.07 -23.48
N ILE A 13 4.37 1.10 -22.62
CA ILE A 13 3.10 1.67 -22.11
C ILE A 13 2.29 2.29 -23.26
N VAL A 14 2.89 3.20 -24.02
CA VAL A 14 2.17 3.93 -25.06
C VAL A 14 1.72 3.01 -26.21
N GLN A 15 2.49 1.97 -26.52
CA GLN A 15 2.09 0.95 -27.48
C GLN A 15 0.91 0.12 -26.96
N LYS A 16 0.94 -0.31 -25.69
CA LYS A 16 -0.15 -1.08 -25.09
C LYS A 16 -1.45 -0.27 -24.99
N LEU A 17 -1.35 1.02 -24.70
CA LEU A 17 -2.49 1.94 -24.57
C LEU A 17 -2.92 2.54 -25.92
N GLN A 18 -2.16 2.31 -27.01
CA GLN A 18 -2.40 2.88 -28.34
C GLN A 18 -2.48 4.42 -28.31
N ILE A 19 -1.63 5.07 -27.50
CA ILE A 19 -1.55 6.53 -27.40
C ILE A 19 -0.23 7.06 -27.98
N PRO A 20 -0.20 8.30 -28.48
CA PRO A 20 1.04 8.94 -28.89
C PRO A 20 2.01 9.10 -27.71
N ARG A 21 3.31 8.93 -27.96
CA ARG A 21 4.35 9.10 -26.91
C ARG A 21 4.29 10.49 -26.25
N GLY A 22 3.98 11.52 -27.01
CA GLY A 22 3.81 12.88 -26.49
C GLY A 22 2.70 13.00 -25.45
N SER A 23 1.62 12.21 -25.57
CA SER A 23 0.53 12.20 -24.61
C SER A 23 0.97 11.69 -23.23
N PHE A 24 1.91 10.74 -23.17
CA PHE A 24 2.47 10.29 -21.90
C PHE A 24 3.20 11.44 -21.18
N TYR A 25 4.05 12.17 -21.90
CA TYR A 25 4.85 13.24 -21.33
C TYR A 25 4.08 14.54 -21.01
N GLN A 26 2.81 14.63 -21.41
CA GLN A 26 1.91 15.68 -20.92
C GLN A 26 1.50 15.49 -19.45
N TYR A 27 1.56 14.26 -18.94
CA TYR A 27 1.11 13.91 -17.58
C TYR A 27 2.23 13.47 -16.65
N PHE A 28 3.30 12.86 -17.18
CA PHE A 28 4.37 12.26 -16.40
C PHE A 28 5.74 12.62 -16.98
N GLU A 29 6.66 13.02 -16.12
CA GLU A 29 8.04 13.33 -16.53
C GLU A 29 8.84 12.06 -16.86
N SER A 30 8.53 10.95 -16.20
CA SER A 30 9.23 9.68 -16.35
C SER A 30 8.31 8.48 -16.07
N LEU A 31 8.80 7.28 -16.38
CA LEU A 31 8.14 6.04 -16.00
C LEU A 31 8.03 5.90 -14.47
N GLU A 32 9.05 6.34 -13.73
CA GLU A 32 9.07 6.31 -12.28
C GLU A 32 8.00 7.24 -11.70
N ASP A 33 7.81 8.43 -12.26
CA ASP A 33 6.76 9.37 -11.86
C ASP A 33 5.36 8.77 -12.08
N ALA A 34 5.12 8.15 -13.23
CA ALA A 34 3.87 7.44 -13.50
C ALA A 34 3.65 6.27 -12.51
N TYR A 35 4.70 5.52 -12.18
CA TYR A 35 4.62 4.45 -11.18
C TYR A 35 4.28 5.00 -9.81
N PHE A 36 4.94 6.07 -9.37
CA PHE A 36 4.66 6.72 -8.09
C PHE A 36 3.24 7.25 -8.01
N TYR A 37 2.73 7.81 -9.09
CA TYR A 37 1.33 8.25 -9.15
C TYR A 37 0.35 7.12 -8.91
N VAL A 38 0.52 5.97 -9.57
CA VAL A 38 -0.35 4.80 -9.41
C VAL A 38 -0.21 4.21 -8.01
N LEU A 39 1.02 4.07 -7.51
CA LEU A 39 1.31 3.55 -6.18
C LEU A 39 0.70 4.43 -5.09
N ASP A 40 0.85 5.75 -5.19
CA ASP A 40 0.28 6.72 -4.26
C ASP A 40 -1.26 6.63 -4.20
N LYS A 41 -1.91 6.55 -5.36
CA LYS A 41 -3.36 6.37 -5.41
C LYS A 41 -3.80 5.08 -4.70
N LYS A 42 -3.08 3.98 -4.90
CA LYS A 42 -3.40 2.70 -4.26
C LYS A 42 -3.14 2.73 -2.76
N ILE A 43 -1.99 3.24 -2.33
CA ILE A 43 -1.65 3.36 -0.90
C ILE A 43 -2.67 4.25 -0.18
N ASN A 44 -3.01 5.41 -0.75
CA ASN A 44 -4.02 6.30 -0.18
C ASN A 44 -5.39 5.64 -0.09
N TYR A 45 -5.81 4.89 -1.12
CA TYR A 45 -7.06 4.13 -1.08
C TYR A 45 -7.09 3.12 0.07
N ILE A 46 -5.99 2.37 0.27
CA ILE A 46 -5.85 1.38 1.35
C ILE A 46 -5.87 2.06 2.73
N HIS A 47 -5.13 3.15 2.90
CA HIS A 47 -5.08 3.90 4.16
C HIS A 47 -6.43 4.56 4.50
N LEU A 48 -7.10 5.16 3.54
CA LEU A 48 -8.42 5.77 3.74
C LEU A 48 -9.50 4.74 4.08
N ALA A 49 -9.41 3.52 3.54
CA ALA A 49 -10.32 2.44 3.93
C ALA A 49 -10.18 2.09 5.42
N PHE A 50 -8.95 1.95 5.92
CA PHE A 50 -8.69 1.73 7.34
C PHE A 50 -9.23 2.87 8.20
N LEU A 51 -8.90 4.12 7.83
CA LEU A 51 -9.33 5.30 8.59
C LEU A 51 -10.85 5.41 8.66
N LYS A 52 -11.56 5.17 7.56
CA LYS A 52 -13.04 5.16 7.54
C LYS A 52 -13.62 4.11 8.48
N LEU A 53 -13.08 2.89 8.47
CA LEU A 53 -13.49 1.83 9.39
C LEU A 53 -13.25 2.22 10.85
N TYR A 54 -12.06 2.76 11.13
CA TYR A 54 -11.72 3.22 12.48
C TYR A 54 -12.62 4.35 12.97
N LEU A 55 -12.87 5.37 12.16
CA LEU A 55 -13.73 6.50 12.53
C LEU A 55 -15.17 6.08 12.77
N LYS A 56 -15.63 5.05 12.05
CA LYS A 56 -17.00 4.51 12.21
C LYS A 56 -17.16 3.69 13.49
N ASN A 57 -16.12 3.01 13.96
CA ASN A 57 -16.21 2.05 15.08
C ASN A 57 -14.99 2.14 16.02
N LYS A 58 -14.71 3.34 16.53
CA LYS A 58 -13.52 3.64 17.36
C LYS A 58 -13.44 2.78 18.65
N ASP A 59 -14.60 2.42 19.20
CA ASP A 59 -14.70 1.72 20.47
C ASP A 59 -14.46 0.20 20.34
N ASN A 60 -14.49 -0.32 19.11
CA ASN A 60 -14.26 -1.74 18.82
C ASN A 60 -13.11 -1.91 17.82
N LEU A 61 -11.88 -1.66 18.28
CA LEU A 61 -10.68 -1.79 17.45
C LEU A 61 -10.51 -3.20 16.87
N LYS A 62 -10.91 -4.24 17.61
CA LYS A 62 -10.83 -5.63 17.13
C LYS A 62 -11.67 -5.81 15.87
N ASP A 63 -12.91 -5.35 15.88
CA ASP A 63 -13.82 -5.44 14.73
C ASP A 63 -13.29 -4.63 13.53
N VAL A 64 -12.77 -3.43 13.81
CA VAL A 64 -12.10 -2.60 12.78
C VAL A 64 -10.97 -3.36 12.09
N LEU A 65 -10.08 -3.99 12.88
CA LEU A 65 -8.93 -4.73 12.35
C LEU A 65 -9.36 -5.97 11.56
N LEU A 66 -10.35 -6.73 12.03
CA LEU A 66 -10.84 -7.90 11.32
C LEU A 66 -11.58 -7.52 10.01
N THR A 67 -12.41 -6.49 10.04
CA THR A 67 -13.05 -5.96 8.82
C THR A 67 -12.02 -5.45 7.81
N TYR A 68 -10.97 -4.79 8.31
CA TYR A 68 -9.88 -4.32 7.46
C TYR A 68 -9.03 -5.47 6.89
N ARG A 69 -8.83 -6.57 7.63
CA ARG A 69 -8.23 -7.81 7.11
C ARG A 69 -8.96 -8.31 5.86
N ASP A 70 -10.29 -8.39 5.93
CA ASP A 70 -11.10 -8.88 4.83
C ASP A 70 -10.96 -7.95 3.61
N PHE A 71 -11.05 -6.65 3.82
CA PHE A 71 -10.79 -5.66 2.78
C PHE A 71 -9.40 -5.80 2.16
N LEU A 72 -8.34 -5.90 3.00
CA LEU A 72 -6.96 -6.05 2.51
C LEU A 72 -6.78 -7.34 1.71
N SER A 73 -7.32 -8.46 2.20
CA SER A 73 -7.20 -9.74 1.53
C SER A 73 -7.84 -9.72 0.13
N GLU A 74 -8.96 -9.02 -0.04
CA GLU A 74 -9.57 -8.85 -1.37
C GLU A 74 -8.77 -7.90 -2.27
N GLU A 75 -8.19 -6.83 -1.71
CA GLU A 75 -7.46 -5.85 -2.51
C GLU A 75 -6.07 -6.34 -2.94
N ILE A 76 -5.33 -7.01 -2.05
CA ILE A 76 -3.95 -7.43 -2.32
C ILE A 76 -3.90 -8.47 -3.43
N TYR A 77 -4.81 -9.45 -3.40
CA TYR A 77 -4.79 -10.59 -4.33
C TYR A 77 -5.47 -10.33 -5.68
N LYS A 78 -5.90 -9.09 -5.97
CA LYS A 78 -6.19 -8.66 -7.34
C LYS A 78 -4.90 -8.58 -8.14
N ASP A 79 -4.85 -9.15 -9.33
CA ASP A 79 -3.64 -9.28 -10.16
C ASP A 79 -2.85 -7.98 -10.31
N GLU A 80 -3.51 -6.88 -10.64
CA GLU A 80 -2.87 -5.59 -10.81
C GLU A 80 -2.31 -5.02 -9.49
N ASN A 81 -3.02 -5.22 -8.39
CA ASN A 81 -2.60 -4.76 -7.08
C ASN A 81 -1.44 -5.60 -6.54
N TYR A 82 -1.54 -6.93 -6.69
CA TYR A 82 -0.47 -7.83 -6.28
C TYR A 82 0.85 -7.47 -6.95
N LYS A 83 0.85 -7.29 -8.26
CA LYS A 83 2.06 -6.90 -9.03
C LYS A 83 2.61 -5.54 -8.59
N LEU A 84 1.74 -4.55 -8.38
CA LEU A 84 2.12 -3.22 -7.93
C LEU A 84 2.78 -3.25 -6.54
N LEU A 85 2.15 -3.94 -5.60
CA LEU A 85 2.62 -4.05 -4.22
C LEU A 85 3.86 -4.95 -4.12
N HIS A 86 3.91 -6.06 -4.86
CA HIS A 86 5.10 -6.91 -4.95
C HIS A 86 6.34 -6.09 -5.36
N ASN A 87 6.23 -5.23 -6.37
CA ASN A 87 7.32 -4.34 -6.74
C ASN A 87 7.68 -3.36 -5.62
N ARG A 88 6.69 -2.81 -4.91
CA ARG A 88 6.92 -1.91 -3.77
C ARG A 88 7.68 -2.60 -2.63
N TYR A 89 7.36 -3.85 -2.32
CA TYR A 89 7.94 -4.56 -1.19
C TYR A 89 9.25 -5.28 -1.51
N LEU A 90 9.40 -5.87 -2.70
CA LEU A 90 10.57 -6.69 -3.03
C LEU A 90 11.60 -6.02 -3.95
N SER A 91 11.17 -5.06 -4.78
CA SER A 91 12.08 -4.40 -5.73
C SER A 91 12.47 -2.98 -5.31
N TRP A 92 12.12 -2.58 -4.08
CA TRP A 92 12.38 -1.24 -3.58
C TRP A 92 13.81 -1.09 -3.09
N ASN A 93 14.50 -0.06 -3.57
CA ASN A 93 15.86 0.24 -3.16
C ASN A 93 15.97 1.64 -2.56
N SER A 94 17.13 1.97 -2.00
CA SER A 94 17.37 3.25 -1.35
C SER A 94 17.24 4.47 -2.28
N GLN A 95 17.46 4.30 -3.59
CA GLN A 95 17.27 5.38 -4.56
C GLN A 95 15.78 5.63 -4.80
N LEU A 96 15.00 4.56 -5.02
CA LEU A 96 13.53 4.65 -5.15
C LEU A 96 12.89 5.23 -3.89
N GLU A 97 13.38 4.86 -2.71
CA GLU A 97 12.90 5.43 -1.45
C GLU A 97 13.15 6.94 -1.38
N ARG A 98 14.36 7.41 -1.76
CA ARG A 98 14.65 8.86 -1.80
C ARG A 98 13.77 9.60 -2.81
N ASN A 99 13.55 9.04 -3.98
CA ASN A 99 12.72 9.63 -5.03
C ASN A 99 11.24 9.65 -4.61
N TRP A 100 10.76 8.57 -4.00
CA TRP A 100 9.43 8.48 -3.43
C TRP A 100 9.16 9.54 -2.35
N ARG A 101 10.09 9.73 -1.42
CA ARG A 101 9.98 10.79 -0.39
C ARG A 101 9.93 12.20 -1.00
N LYS A 102 10.70 12.46 -2.05
CA LYS A 102 10.62 13.73 -2.78
C LYS A 102 9.24 13.89 -3.44
N TYR A 103 8.76 12.84 -4.11
CA TYR A 103 7.45 12.83 -4.73
C TYR A 103 6.34 13.09 -3.71
N GLN A 104 6.37 12.45 -2.55
CA GLN A 104 5.40 12.69 -1.47
C GLN A 104 5.52 14.08 -0.87
N GLY A 105 6.73 14.59 -0.66
CA GLY A 105 6.97 15.94 -0.11
C GLY A 105 6.49 17.07 -1.01
N SER A 106 6.30 16.83 -2.30
CA SER A 106 5.71 17.78 -3.24
C SER A 106 4.18 17.87 -3.18
N LYS A 107 3.53 16.94 -2.47
CA LYS A 107 2.07 16.86 -2.35
C LYS A 107 1.60 17.38 -0.99
N LYS A 108 0.43 18.00 -0.98
CA LYS A 108 -0.29 18.27 0.27
C LYS A 108 -0.97 16.99 0.73
N ASP A 109 -0.56 16.46 1.88
CA ASP A 109 -1.28 15.36 2.52
C ASP A 109 -2.75 15.74 2.73
N SER A 110 -3.64 14.77 2.51
CA SER A 110 -5.02 14.96 2.94
C SER A 110 -5.05 15.04 4.47
N LEU A 111 -5.92 15.89 5.03
CA LEU A 111 -6.09 16.05 6.47
C LEU A 111 -6.32 14.69 7.17
N ASP A 112 -7.02 13.80 6.52
CA ASP A 112 -7.36 12.47 7.03
C ASP A 112 -6.14 11.57 7.22
N ILE A 113 -5.20 11.59 6.29
CA ILE A 113 -3.96 10.80 6.39
C ILE A 113 -3.06 11.37 7.48
N LYS A 114 -3.00 12.70 7.63
CA LYS A 114 -2.25 13.36 8.70
C LYS A 114 -2.74 12.94 10.09
N LEU A 115 -4.07 12.86 10.31
CA LEU A 115 -4.66 12.39 11.56
C LEU A 115 -4.22 10.96 11.93
N MET A 116 -4.06 10.08 10.93
CA MET A 116 -3.59 8.71 11.15
C MET A 116 -2.12 8.69 11.63
N TYR A 117 -1.26 9.53 11.07
CA TYR A 117 0.15 9.61 11.48
C TYR A 117 0.35 10.30 12.85
N GLU A 118 -0.50 11.22 13.22
CA GLU A 118 -0.45 11.91 14.52
C GLU A 118 -0.93 11.02 15.67
N ASN A 119 -1.74 10.01 15.41
CA ASN A 119 -2.20 9.04 16.41
C ASN A 119 -1.18 7.93 16.60
N LYS A 120 -0.41 7.94 17.70
CA LYS A 120 0.64 6.97 18.00
C LYS A 120 0.17 5.51 17.92
N LYS A 121 -1.03 5.19 18.44
CA LYS A 121 -1.57 3.81 18.38
C LYS A 121 -1.82 3.38 16.94
N LEU A 122 -2.47 4.22 16.15
CA LEU A 122 -2.75 3.92 14.74
C LEU A 122 -1.47 3.82 13.92
N ASN A 123 -0.48 4.64 14.23
CA ASN A 123 0.82 4.60 13.55
C ASN A 123 1.56 3.29 13.83
N ILE A 124 1.59 2.82 15.09
CA ILE A 124 2.19 1.52 15.46
C ILE A 124 1.44 0.38 14.76
N ILE A 125 0.12 0.38 14.77
CA ILE A 125 -0.70 -0.61 14.05
C ILE A 125 -0.35 -0.62 12.56
N GLY A 126 -0.23 0.56 11.96
CA GLY A 126 0.17 0.71 10.56
C GLY A 126 1.55 0.10 10.27
N TRP A 127 2.53 0.31 11.14
CA TRP A 127 3.86 -0.32 11.01
C TRP A 127 3.80 -1.85 11.10
N LEU A 128 3.02 -2.38 12.05
CA LEU A 128 2.86 -3.83 12.20
C LEU A 128 2.20 -4.46 10.97
N ILE A 129 1.16 -3.82 10.44
CA ILE A 129 0.52 -4.28 9.19
C ILE A 129 1.50 -4.19 8.02
N HIS A 130 2.30 -3.11 7.94
CA HIS A 130 3.31 -2.97 6.89
C HIS A 130 4.39 -4.05 6.96
N MET A 131 4.84 -4.43 8.17
CA MET A 131 5.76 -5.56 8.36
C MET A 131 5.13 -6.89 7.93
N LEU A 132 3.84 -7.11 8.25
CA LEU A 132 3.11 -8.29 7.78
C LEU A 132 3.04 -8.35 6.26
N MET A 133 2.76 -7.21 5.61
CA MET A 133 2.78 -7.10 4.15
C MET A 133 4.15 -7.39 3.55
N GLN A 134 5.24 -6.93 4.19
CA GLN A 134 6.60 -7.26 3.77
C GLN A 134 6.81 -8.79 3.77
N LYS A 135 6.43 -9.46 4.85
CA LYS A 135 6.53 -10.92 4.98
C LYS A 135 5.67 -11.67 3.97
N LEU A 136 4.46 -11.19 3.72
CA LEU A 136 3.58 -11.77 2.69
C LEU A 136 4.30 -11.90 1.35
N PHE A 137 4.95 -10.82 0.90
CA PHE A 137 5.62 -10.82 -0.41
C PHE A 137 6.96 -11.58 -0.38
N GLU A 138 7.75 -11.47 0.70
CA GLU A 138 9.01 -12.21 0.86
C GLU A 138 8.79 -13.72 0.80
N ASP A 139 7.76 -14.20 1.50
CA ASP A 139 7.47 -15.63 1.64
C ASP A 139 6.41 -16.12 0.64
N SER A 140 5.92 -15.25 -0.25
CA SER A 140 4.91 -15.55 -1.28
C SER A 140 3.66 -16.21 -0.69
N TRP A 141 3.10 -15.65 0.37
CA TRP A 141 1.91 -16.21 1.02
C TRP A 141 0.70 -16.18 0.11
N ASP A 142 -0.09 -17.25 0.15
CA ASP A 142 -1.45 -17.24 -0.40
C ASP A 142 -2.42 -16.46 0.50
N LYS A 143 -3.65 -16.29 0.03
CA LYS A 143 -4.67 -15.51 0.73
C LYS A 143 -5.04 -16.11 2.08
N ASP A 144 -5.12 -17.43 2.18
CA ASP A 144 -5.53 -18.12 3.41
C ASP A 144 -4.46 -17.98 4.49
N ARG A 145 -3.19 -18.12 4.12
CA ARG A 145 -2.07 -17.86 5.03
C ARG A 145 -2.03 -16.41 5.47
N PHE A 146 -2.21 -15.45 4.58
CA PHE A 146 -2.28 -14.04 4.95
C PHE A 146 -3.37 -13.76 5.99
N ILE A 147 -4.57 -14.31 5.80
CA ILE A 147 -5.68 -14.16 6.74
C ILE A 147 -5.29 -14.73 8.12
N CYS A 148 -4.71 -15.93 8.17
CA CYS A 148 -4.27 -16.56 9.40
C CYS A 148 -3.22 -15.71 10.16
N GLU A 149 -2.17 -15.28 9.47
CA GLU A 149 -1.09 -14.47 10.06
C GLU A 149 -1.60 -13.08 10.52
N TYR A 150 -2.56 -12.51 9.79
CA TYR A 150 -3.20 -11.26 10.20
C TYR A 150 -4.04 -11.43 11.47
N GLU A 151 -4.74 -12.57 11.63
CA GLU A 151 -5.48 -12.87 12.87
C GLU A 151 -4.56 -13.00 14.07
N GLU A 152 -3.39 -13.64 13.92
CA GLU A 152 -2.38 -13.70 14.98
C GLU A 152 -1.87 -12.30 15.34
N LEU A 153 -1.64 -11.44 14.34
CA LEU A 153 -1.30 -10.04 14.57
C LEU A 153 -2.40 -9.31 15.36
N VAL A 154 -3.67 -9.51 15.04
CA VAL A 154 -4.79 -8.91 15.77
C VAL A 154 -4.81 -9.40 17.23
N LYS A 155 -4.62 -10.70 17.46
CA LYS A 155 -4.53 -11.26 18.83
C LYS A 155 -3.40 -10.60 19.62
N PHE A 156 -2.23 -10.42 19.01
CA PHE A 156 -1.08 -9.75 19.62
C PHE A 156 -1.40 -8.29 19.98
N ILE A 157 -1.97 -7.52 19.02
CA ILE A 157 -2.34 -6.12 19.25
C ILE A 157 -3.36 -6.01 20.40
N MET A 158 -4.38 -6.86 20.41
CA MET A 158 -5.43 -6.81 21.44
C MET A 158 -4.93 -7.29 22.79
N GLY A 159 -4.02 -8.27 22.84
CA GLY A 159 -3.35 -8.69 24.06
C GLY A 159 -2.50 -7.57 24.66
N GLY A 160 -1.71 -6.88 23.87
CA GLY A 160 -0.89 -5.74 24.31
C GLY A 160 -1.70 -4.54 24.82
N ILE A 161 -2.90 -4.30 24.25
CA ILE A 161 -3.79 -3.20 24.70
C ILE A 161 -4.37 -3.47 26.11
N ASN A 162 -4.53 -4.73 26.50
CA ASN A 162 -5.06 -5.09 27.80
C ASN A 162 -4.04 -4.95 28.96
N TYR A 163 -2.76 -4.66 28.64
CA TYR A 163 -1.70 -4.43 29.64
C TYR A 163 -1.37 -2.93 29.85
N VAL A 164 -2.12 -2.03 29.20
CA VAL A 164 -1.99 -0.56 29.32
C VAL A 164 -3.28 0.01 29.88
#